data_babd444c5e69351608bba463fdc10876
#
_entry.id   babd444c5e69351608bba463fdc10876
#
_cell.length_a   1.000
_cell.length_b   1.000
_cell.length_c   1.000
_cell.angle_alpha   90.00
_cell.angle_beta   90.00
_cell.angle_gamma   90.00
#
_symmetry.space_group_name_H-M   'P 1'
#
loop_
_entity.id
_entity.type
_entity.pdbx_description
1 polymer ?
#
loop_
_entity_poly.entity_id
_entity_poly.type
_entity_poly.pdbx_seq_one_letter_code
_entity_poly.pdbx_strand_id
1 'polypeptide(L)'
;MTPTGSLSVTSFHRLVRNLRNLKRINALDGSMAGPSWKNVYRLSDSQISSLDEAEEKMEKMDITGAEEILLRLLEEDSKCVPVLNNLAHMNGRYLSDFEKAVEYYEKVLEIEPDNAWARDERRRYQRYLTYD
;
A
#
# COMPACT_ATOMS: atom_id res chain seq x y z
N MET A 1 -5.59 11.75 -22.85
CA MET A 1 -5.49 11.95 -22.33
C MET A 1 -5.30 11.63 -21.39
N THR A 2 -5.17 11.65 -21.01
CA THR A 2 -4.99 11.33 -20.22
C THR A 2 -5.36 11.59 -19.26
N PRO A 3 -5.52 11.33 -18.88
CA PRO A 3 -6.10 11.46 -18.06
C PRO A 3 -5.63 11.58 -16.99
N THR A 4 -5.75 12.32 -16.76
CA THR A 4 -5.26 12.62 -15.80
C THR A 4 -5.74 12.11 -14.70
N GLY A 5 -6.62 12.12 -14.52
CA GLY A 5 -7.11 11.68 -13.36
C GLY A 5 -6.46 10.55 -12.95
N SER A 6 -5.68 10.42 -13.63
CA SER A 6 -5.16 9.39 -13.47
C SER A 6 -4.49 9.07 -12.36
N LEU A 7 -4.21 9.74 -11.50
CA LEU A 7 -3.78 9.28 -10.34
C LEU A 7 -4.77 8.42 -9.88
N SER A 8 -5.05 7.43 -10.51
CA SER A 8 -6.01 6.50 -10.21
C SER A 8 -5.43 5.47 -9.33
N VAL A 9 -6.23 4.50 -8.95
CA VAL A 9 -5.80 3.37 -8.18
C VAL A 9 -4.77 2.59 -8.94
N THR A 10 -4.92 2.47 -10.22
CA THR A 10 -3.95 1.76 -11.03
C THR A 10 -2.57 2.40 -10.92
N SER A 11 -2.53 3.73 -10.92
CA SER A 11 -1.26 4.42 -10.78
C SER A 11 -0.62 4.16 -9.42
N PHE A 12 -1.44 4.11 -8.37
CA PHE A 12 -0.93 3.80 -7.06
C PHE A 12 -0.33 2.40 -7.02
N HIS A 13 -1.07 1.42 -7.52
CA HIS A 13 -0.59 0.05 -7.51
C HIS A 13 0.68 -0.11 -8.33
N ARG A 14 0.75 0.56 -9.46
CA ARG A 14 1.95 0.50 -10.28
C ARG A 14 3.14 1.09 -9.56
N LEU A 15 2.93 2.19 -8.84
CA LEU A 15 4.01 2.80 -8.09
C LEU A 15 4.54 1.87 -7.01
N VAL A 16 3.65 1.26 -6.23
CA VAL A 16 4.05 0.36 -5.18
C VAL A 16 4.81 -0.84 -5.76
N ARG A 17 4.29 -1.39 -6.85
CA ARG A 17 4.93 -2.54 -7.50
C ARG A 17 6.31 -2.17 -8.01
N ASN A 18 6.45 -0.99 -8.61
CA ASN A 18 7.74 -0.54 -9.10
C ASN A 18 8.76 -0.37 -7.99
N LEU A 19 8.33 0.15 -6.86
CA LEU A 19 9.23 0.31 -5.74
C LEU A 19 9.74 -1.02 -5.24
N ARG A 20 8.87 -2.01 -5.16
CA ARG A 20 9.29 -3.34 -4.74
C ARG A 20 10.25 -3.96 -5.74
N ASN A 21 9.99 -3.76 -7.02
CA ASN A 21 10.86 -4.30 -8.05
C ASN A 21 12.23 -3.63 -8.03
N LEU A 22 12.26 -2.34 -7.79
CA LEU A 22 13.53 -1.65 -7.69
C LEU A 22 14.35 -2.16 -6.51
N LYS A 23 13.69 -2.40 -5.39
CA LYS A 23 14.39 -2.94 -4.23
C LYS A 23 14.99 -4.29 -4.54
N ARG A 24 14.23 -5.12 -5.27
CA ARG A 24 14.70 -6.44 -5.62
C ARG A 24 15.89 -6.37 -6.59
N ILE A 25 15.80 -5.49 -7.56
CA ILE A 25 16.87 -5.32 -8.53
C ILE A 25 18.13 -4.82 -7.86
N ASN A 26 17.99 -3.88 -6.96
CA ASN A 26 19.15 -3.36 -6.24
C ASN A 26 19.81 -4.45 -5.40
N ALA A 27 19.02 -5.31 -4.81
CA ALA A 27 19.58 -6.41 -4.04
C ALA A 27 20.35 -7.36 -4.95
N LEU A 28 19.85 -7.59 -6.14
CA LEU A 28 20.54 -8.45 -7.08
C LEU A 28 21.81 -7.82 -7.59
N ASP A 29 21.79 -6.47 -7.75
CA ASP A 29 22.94 -5.78 -8.22
C ASP A 29 24.04 -5.82 -7.25
N GLY A 30 23.82 -5.94 -6.05
CA GLY A 30 24.79 -5.96 -5.05
C GLY A 30 25.38 -4.62 -4.89
N SER A 31 24.98 -3.71 -5.61
CA SER A 31 25.55 -2.54 -5.55
C SER A 31 25.14 -1.81 -4.51
N MET A 32 25.06 -1.76 -3.99
CA MET A 32 24.61 -1.17 -3.28
C MET A 32 24.51 -0.55 -2.48
N ALA A 33 24.77 -0.25 -2.35
CA ALA A 33 24.71 0.67 -1.64
C ALA A 33 23.59 1.17 -1.80
N GLY A 34 22.87 0.77 -2.16
CA GLY A 34 21.76 1.34 -2.33
C GLY A 34 21.17 2.00 -1.30
N PRO A 35 20.15 2.72 -1.54
CA PRO A 35 19.48 3.45 -0.52
C PRO A 35 19.03 2.53 0.56
N SER A 36 19.02 3.01 1.75
CA SER A 36 18.59 2.21 2.87
C SER A 36 17.17 1.74 2.71
N TRP A 37 16.34 2.43 1.93
CA TRP A 37 14.96 2.03 1.77
C TRP A 37 14.81 0.63 1.16
N LYS A 38 15.81 0.15 0.49
CA LYS A 38 15.64 -1.14 -0.16
C LYS A 38 15.45 -2.27 0.84
N ASN A 39 15.80 -2.07 2.10
CA ASN A 39 15.57 -3.10 3.09
C ASN A 39 14.55 -2.71 4.13
N VAL A 40 13.85 -1.61 3.90
CA VAL A 40 12.96 -1.10 4.93
C VAL A 40 11.93 -2.13 5.35
N TYR A 41 11.32 -2.78 4.38
CA TYR A 41 10.21 -3.67 4.71
C TYR A 41 10.64 -5.12 4.84
N ARG A 42 11.74 -5.49 4.26
CA ARG A 42 12.28 -6.86 4.37
C ARG A 42 11.24 -7.92 4.02
N LEU A 43 10.53 -7.70 2.94
CA LEU A 43 9.50 -8.63 2.54
C LEU A 43 10.08 -9.90 1.97
N SER A 44 9.49 -11.04 2.31
CA SER A 44 9.88 -12.29 1.70
C SER A 44 9.31 -12.36 0.29
N ASP A 45 9.83 -13.29 -0.51
CA ASP A 45 9.30 -13.49 -1.85
C ASP A 45 7.83 -13.88 -1.80
N SER A 46 7.44 -14.65 -0.81
CA SER A 46 6.05 -15.05 -0.65
C SER A 46 5.18 -13.83 -0.36
N GLN A 47 5.64 -12.93 0.51
CA GLN A 47 4.89 -11.72 0.80
C GLN A 47 4.74 -10.84 -0.44
N ILE A 48 5.81 -10.70 -1.20
CA ILE A 48 5.77 -9.89 -2.41
C ILE A 48 4.79 -10.48 -3.41
N SER A 49 4.84 -11.79 -3.59
CA SER A 49 3.97 -12.46 -4.54
C SER A 49 2.50 -12.29 -4.14
N SER A 50 2.20 -12.44 -2.86
CA SER A 50 0.83 -12.28 -2.39
C SER A 50 0.36 -10.84 -2.51
N LEU A 51 1.24 -9.89 -2.25
CA LEU A 51 0.88 -8.48 -2.42
C LEU A 51 0.58 -8.17 -3.89
N ASP A 52 1.40 -8.69 -4.79
CA ASP A 52 1.15 -8.49 -6.22
C ASP A 52 -0.19 -9.07 -6.62
N GLU A 53 -0.51 -10.24 -6.10
CA GLU A 53 -1.79 -10.87 -6.41
C GLU A 53 -2.95 -10.02 -5.88
N ALA A 54 -2.82 -9.49 -4.67
CA ALA A 54 -3.88 -8.66 -4.11
C ALA A 54 -4.07 -7.39 -4.94
N GLU A 55 -2.96 -6.79 -5.36
CA GLU A 55 -3.05 -5.57 -6.18
C GLU A 55 -3.70 -5.85 -7.53
N GLU A 56 -3.37 -6.97 -8.13
CA GLU A 56 -4.02 -7.36 -9.37
C GLU A 56 -5.51 -7.56 -9.19
N LYS A 57 -5.90 -8.19 -8.09
CA LYS A 57 -7.32 -8.41 -7.84
C LYS A 57 -8.06 -7.09 -7.66
N MET A 58 -7.43 -6.13 -6.97
CA MET A 58 -8.04 -4.80 -6.83
C MET A 58 -8.19 -4.14 -8.19
N GLU A 59 -7.19 -4.24 -9.05
CA GLU A 59 -7.28 -3.64 -10.38
C GLU A 59 -8.41 -4.26 -11.18
N LYS A 60 -8.70 -5.52 -10.95
CA LYS A 60 -9.78 -6.22 -11.64
C LYS A 60 -11.11 -6.11 -10.89
N MET A 61 -11.14 -5.32 -9.85
CA MET A 61 -12.34 -5.09 -9.04
C MET A 61 -12.79 -6.30 -8.24
N ASP A 62 -11.90 -7.25 -8.02
CA ASP A 62 -12.17 -8.36 -7.13
C ASP A 62 -11.74 -7.95 -5.73
N ILE A 63 -12.51 -7.08 -5.12
CA ILE A 63 -12.15 -6.47 -3.86
C ILE A 63 -12.18 -7.48 -2.72
N THR A 64 -13.17 -8.37 -2.73
CA THR A 64 -13.26 -9.39 -1.69
C THR A 64 -12.03 -10.29 -1.70
N GLY A 65 -11.61 -10.72 -2.89
CA GLY A 65 -10.42 -11.56 -2.99
C GLY A 65 -9.16 -10.84 -2.55
N ALA A 66 -9.05 -9.57 -2.91
CA ALA A 66 -7.90 -8.77 -2.49
C ALA A 66 -7.88 -8.62 -0.98
N GLU A 67 -9.04 -8.36 -0.39
CA GLU A 67 -9.12 -8.18 1.04
C GLU A 67 -8.70 -9.44 1.79
N GLU A 68 -9.14 -10.59 1.31
CA GLU A 68 -8.77 -11.86 1.96
C GLU A 68 -7.26 -12.05 2.00
N ILE A 69 -6.60 -11.75 0.89
CA ILE A 69 -5.15 -11.90 0.83
C ILE A 69 -4.48 -10.91 1.78
N LEU A 70 -4.93 -9.66 1.77
CA LEU A 70 -4.30 -8.64 2.59
C LEU A 70 -4.50 -8.91 4.07
N LEU A 71 -5.69 -9.37 4.46
CA LEU A 71 -5.93 -9.65 5.87
C LEU A 71 -5.11 -10.85 6.34
N ARG A 72 -4.94 -11.86 5.48
CA ARG A 72 -4.10 -12.99 5.82
C ARG A 72 -2.65 -12.55 6.02
N LEU A 73 -2.16 -11.69 5.12
CA LEU A 73 -0.80 -11.18 5.26
C LEU A 73 -0.65 -10.36 6.54
N LEU A 74 -1.68 -9.62 6.89
CA LEU A 74 -1.62 -8.81 8.10
C LEU A 74 -1.59 -9.68 9.35
N GLU A 75 -2.26 -10.82 9.32
CA GLU A 75 -2.19 -11.76 10.44
C GLU A 75 -0.78 -12.29 10.62
N GLU A 76 -0.10 -12.53 9.51
CA GLU A 76 1.26 -13.05 9.58
C GLU A 76 2.25 -11.99 10.04
N ASP A 77 2.02 -10.76 9.66
CA ASP A 77 2.94 -9.66 10.00
C ASP A 77 2.11 -8.40 10.19
N SER A 78 1.73 -8.14 11.42
CA SER A 78 0.83 -7.03 11.72
C SER A 78 1.45 -5.66 11.52
N LYS A 79 2.75 -5.59 11.32
CA LYS A 79 3.43 -4.32 11.10
C LYS A 79 3.95 -4.17 9.68
N CYS A 80 3.39 -4.92 8.75
CA CYS A 80 3.82 -4.85 7.37
C CYS A 80 3.21 -3.61 6.72
N VAL A 81 3.99 -2.57 6.57
CA VAL A 81 3.51 -1.29 6.05
C VAL A 81 2.88 -1.41 4.66
N PRO A 82 3.48 -2.14 3.70
CA PRO A 82 2.82 -2.27 2.40
C PRO A 82 1.43 -2.90 2.47
N VAL A 83 1.22 -3.84 3.39
CA VAL A 83 -0.10 -4.45 3.55
C VAL A 83 -1.07 -3.43 4.13
N LEU A 84 -0.64 -2.70 5.16
CA LEU A 84 -1.47 -1.68 5.77
C LEU A 84 -1.83 -0.58 4.78
N ASN A 85 -0.88 -0.16 3.97
CA ASN A 85 -1.14 0.85 2.95
C ASN A 85 -2.16 0.36 1.92
N ASN A 86 -2.07 -0.89 1.52
CA ASN A 86 -3.02 -1.44 0.56
C ASN A 86 -4.41 -1.58 1.17
N LEU A 87 -4.50 -1.98 2.42
CA LEU A 87 -5.80 -2.05 3.08
C LEU A 87 -6.42 -0.67 3.23
N ALA A 88 -5.61 0.32 3.59
CA ALA A 88 -6.11 1.68 3.71
C ALA A 88 -6.60 2.19 2.36
N HIS A 89 -5.80 1.99 1.33
CA HIS A 89 -6.16 2.43 -0.02
C HIS A 89 -7.44 1.78 -0.50
N MET A 90 -7.56 0.47 -0.29
CA MET A 90 -8.72 -0.27 -0.70
C MET A 90 -9.98 0.25 -0.01
N ASN A 91 -9.90 0.46 1.29
CA ASN A 91 -11.06 0.94 2.02
C ASN A 91 -11.44 2.36 1.62
N GLY A 92 -10.47 3.21 1.38
CA GLY A 92 -10.76 4.59 1.02
C GLY A 92 -11.24 4.75 -0.40
N ARG A 93 -10.61 4.06 -1.34
CA ARG A 93 -10.89 4.30 -2.76
C ARG A 93 -11.96 3.38 -3.33
N TYR A 94 -12.01 2.13 -2.89
CA TYR A 94 -12.94 1.19 -3.46
C TYR A 94 -14.20 1.03 -2.63
N LEU A 95 -14.06 1.04 -1.31
CA LEU A 95 -15.19 0.76 -0.44
C LEU A 95 -15.80 2.01 0.19
N SER A 96 -15.16 3.14 0.01
CA SER A 96 -15.59 4.40 0.61
C SER A 96 -15.76 4.31 2.12
N ASP A 97 -14.99 3.43 2.74
CA ASP A 97 -15.01 3.31 4.19
C ASP A 97 -13.88 4.18 4.71
N PHE A 98 -14.16 5.47 4.83
CA PHE A 98 -13.14 6.44 5.15
C PHE A 98 -12.63 6.30 6.59
N GLU A 99 -13.48 5.87 7.49
CA GLU A 99 -13.04 5.62 8.87
C GLU A 99 -11.98 4.55 8.90
N LYS A 100 -12.24 3.44 8.21
CA LYS A 100 -11.30 2.35 8.21
C LYS A 100 -10.01 2.73 7.50
N ALA A 101 -10.11 3.51 6.43
CA ALA A 101 -8.92 4.00 5.75
C ALA A 101 -8.05 4.82 6.69
N VAL A 102 -8.67 5.73 7.44
CA VAL A 102 -7.94 6.54 8.41
C VAL A 102 -7.28 5.65 9.46
N GLU A 103 -7.99 4.66 9.96
CA GLU A 103 -7.42 3.76 10.97
C GLU A 103 -6.18 3.04 10.47
N TYR A 104 -6.22 2.55 9.24
CA TYR A 104 -5.06 1.85 8.70
C TYR A 104 -3.89 2.81 8.47
N TYR A 105 -4.16 4.01 7.98
CA TYR A 105 -3.08 4.98 7.81
C TYR A 105 -2.49 5.39 9.16
N GLU A 106 -3.31 5.46 10.20
CA GLU A 106 -2.79 5.75 11.53
C GLU A 106 -1.87 4.65 12.02
N LYS A 107 -2.20 3.39 11.70
CA LYS A 107 -1.30 2.29 12.05
C LYS A 107 0.02 2.41 11.31
N VAL A 108 -0.01 2.82 10.05
CA VAL A 108 1.22 3.05 9.31
C VAL A 108 2.05 4.12 10.00
N LEU A 109 1.41 5.20 10.44
CA LEU A 109 2.13 6.29 11.07
C LEU A 109 2.66 5.94 12.45
N GLU A 110 2.06 4.97 13.12
CA GLU A 110 2.64 4.47 14.36
C GLU A 110 3.96 3.76 14.09
N ILE A 111 4.05 3.08 12.96
CA ILE A 111 5.27 2.36 12.61
C ILE A 111 6.28 3.28 11.95
N GLU A 112 5.80 4.15 11.07
CA GLU A 112 6.63 5.08 10.30
C GLU A 112 6.08 6.49 10.46
N PRO A 113 6.41 7.19 11.53
CA PRO A 113 5.88 8.54 11.74
C PRO A 113 6.22 9.53 10.63
N ASP A 114 7.30 9.24 9.88
CA ASP A 114 7.72 10.13 8.81
C ASP A 114 7.11 9.80 7.47
N ASN A 115 6.18 8.86 7.42
CA ASN A 115 5.60 8.44 6.15
C ASN A 115 4.68 9.54 5.62
N ALA A 116 5.19 10.33 4.69
CA ALA A 116 4.44 11.48 4.15
C ALA A 116 3.19 11.05 3.40
N TRP A 117 3.27 9.92 2.69
CA TRP A 117 2.12 9.41 1.94
C TRP A 117 0.97 9.09 2.90
N ALA A 118 1.26 8.33 3.95
CA ALA A 118 0.23 7.95 4.90
C ALA A 118 -0.37 9.18 5.59
N ARG A 119 0.48 10.16 5.93
CA ARG A 119 0.00 11.38 6.58
C ARG A 119 -0.94 12.14 5.67
N ASP A 120 -0.58 12.26 4.40
CA ASP A 120 -1.40 13.04 3.47
C ASP A 120 -2.70 12.32 3.15
N GLU A 121 -2.66 11.01 2.99
CA GLU A 121 -3.87 10.25 2.71
C GLU A 121 -4.80 10.20 3.91
N ARG A 122 -4.24 10.09 5.12
CA ARG A 122 -5.05 10.17 6.32
C ARG A 122 -5.78 11.51 6.39
N ARG A 123 -5.05 12.58 6.10
CA ARG A 123 -5.66 13.92 6.13
C ARG A 123 -6.78 14.04 5.11
N ARG A 124 -6.57 13.46 3.93
CA ARG A 124 -7.57 13.50 2.89
C ARG A 124 -8.87 12.82 3.34
N TYR A 125 -8.76 11.63 3.89
CA TYR A 125 -9.95 10.89 4.29
C TYR A 125 -10.59 11.46 5.55
N GLN A 126 -9.81 12.05 6.43
CA GLN A 126 -10.37 12.75 7.58
C GLN A 126 -11.24 13.91 7.14
N ARG A 127 -10.84 14.61 6.08
CA ARG A 127 -11.65 15.69 5.56
C ARG A 127 -13.00 15.20 5.06
N TYR A 128 -13.00 14.03 4.42
CA TYR A 128 -14.26 13.49 3.95
C TYR A 128 -15.20 13.17 5.11
N LEU A 129 -14.65 12.74 6.21
CA LEU A 129 -15.46 12.42 7.39
C LEU A 129 -16.06 13.68 8.01
N THR A 130 -15.32 14.79 7.97
CA THR A 130 -15.83 16.00 8.62
C THR A 130 -16.85 16.72 7.79
N TYR A 131 -16.97 16.42 6.52
CA TYR A 131 -17.95 17.09 5.69
C TYR A 131 -19.32 16.45 5.76
N ASP A 132 -19.46 15.40 6.50
CA ASP A 132 -20.78 14.81 6.70
C ASP A 132 -21.52 15.47 7.85
#